data_5cdf95bf8572d85be5bf3f52de1dabef
#
_entry.id   5cdf95bf8572d85be5bf3f52de1dabef
#
_cell.length_a   1.000
_cell.length_b   1.000
_cell.length_c   1.000
_cell.angle_alpha   90.00
_cell.angle_beta   90.00
_cell.angle_gamma   90.00
#
_symmetry.space_group_name_H-M   'P 1'
#
loop_
_entity.id
_entity.type
_entity.pdbx_description
1 polymer ?
#
loop_
_entity_poly.entity_id
_entity_poly.type
_entity_poly.pdbx_seq_one_letter_code
_entity_poly.pdbx_strand_id
1 'polypeptide(L)'
;MQQPDSTNFGDRLSTGFSQVFGQTLPALLGALVILFAGYLLAKVLEKLTERGLRRIRLNHLLERGGVTQAVERSGTHVNPTRVLANLVFWLVMFTVILLAANALGLESLANVVSTLVSYIPSVIAAIVIILVGIVLGGFVGGLIAASAGAVHGGRALATIGFIPLASDLTSELPIAEPE
;
A
#
# COMPACT_ATOMS: atom_id res chain seq x y z
N MET A 1 -67.82 -2.29 -23.53
CA MET A 1 -66.91 -2.56 -24.65
C MET A 1 -65.79 -1.50 -24.58
N GLN A 2 -64.66 -1.88 -24.04
CA GLN A 2 -63.50 -0.99 -23.86
C GLN A 2 -62.61 -1.19 -25.08
N GLN A 3 -62.50 -0.17 -25.90
CA GLN A 3 -61.63 -0.17 -27.04
C GLN A 3 -60.17 -0.33 -26.56
N PRO A 4 -59.40 -1.23 -27.14
CA PRO A 4 -57.96 -1.31 -26.82
C PRO A 4 -57.27 -0.09 -27.44
N ASP A 5 -56.72 0.74 -26.55
CA ASP A 5 -55.99 1.97 -26.84
C ASP A 5 -54.80 1.69 -27.76
N SER A 6 -55.01 1.86 -29.06
CA SER A 6 -53.91 1.89 -30.05
C SER A 6 -53.04 3.16 -29.96
N THR A 7 -53.47 4.13 -29.16
CA THR A 7 -52.74 5.35 -28.88
C THR A 7 -51.55 5.19 -27.93
N ASN A 8 -51.53 4.07 -27.18
CA ASN A 8 -50.52 3.88 -26.13
C ASN A 8 -49.11 3.50 -26.61
N PHE A 9 -48.98 3.00 -27.83
CA PHE A 9 -47.64 2.59 -28.30
C PHE A 9 -46.77 3.75 -28.76
N GLY A 10 -47.38 4.69 -29.53
CA GLY A 10 -46.74 5.92 -29.95
C GLY A 10 -46.33 6.82 -28.78
N ASP A 11 -47.26 6.96 -27.81
CA ASP A 11 -47.02 7.75 -26.61
C ASP A 11 -45.93 7.11 -25.71
N ARG A 12 -45.90 5.81 -25.60
CA ARG A 12 -44.85 5.10 -24.86
C ARG A 12 -43.51 5.23 -25.54
N LEU A 13 -43.43 5.18 -26.85
CA LEU A 13 -42.21 5.42 -27.61
C LEU A 13 -41.73 6.87 -27.46
N SER A 14 -42.60 7.83 -27.67
CA SER A 14 -42.26 9.27 -27.54
C SER A 14 -41.86 9.65 -26.14
N THR A 15 -42.52 9.09 -25.11
CA THR A 15 -42.12 9.29 -23.72
C THR A 15 -40.83 8.60 -23.40
N GLY A 16 -40.59 7.38 -23.91
CA GLY A 16 -39.31 6.68 -23.77
C GLY A 16 -38.15 7.42 -24.43
N PHE A 17 -38.37 7.92 -25.65
CA PHE A 17 -37.38 8.73 -26.35
C PHE A 17 -37.10 10.07 -25.62
N SER A 18 -38.12 10.79 -25.20
CA SER A 18 -37.94 12.06 -24.47
C SER A 18 -37.25 11.86 -23.11
N GLN A 19 -37.50 10.75 -22.45
CA GLN A 19 -36.89 10.41 -21.17
C GLN A 19 -35.39 10.03 -21.36
N VAL A 20 -35.07 9.24 -22.40
CA VAL A 20 -33.70 8.87 -22.70
C VAL A 20 -32.89 10.10 -23.13
N PHE A 21 -33.42 10.91 -24.04
CA PHE A 21 -32.68 12.10 -24.53
C PHE A 21 -32.73 13.27 -23.55
N GLY A 22 -33.79 13.45 -22.78
CA GLY A 22 -33.96 14.56 -21.88
C GLY A 22 -33.24 14.40 -20.53
N GLN A 23 -33.16 13.20 -20.00
CA GLN A 23 -32.59 12.95 -18.68
C GLN A 23 -31.31 12.10 -18.72
N THR A 24 -31.26 11.04 -19.52
CA THR A 24 -30.14 10.10 -19.53
C THR A 24 -28.91 10.67 -20.24
N LEU A 25 -29.11 11.43 -21.32
CA LEU A 25 -28.00 12.02 -22.07
C LEU A 25 -27.25 13.10 -21.25
N PRO A 26 -27.92 14.07 -20.60
CA PRO A 26 -27.23 15.02 -19.72
C PRO A 26 -26.59 14.34 -18.51
N ALA A 27 -27.20 13.30 -17.93
CA ALA A 27 -26.65 12.54 -16.82
C ALA A 27 -25.37 11.80 -17.24
N LEU A 28 -25.36 11.19 -18.45
CA LEU A 28 -24.16 10.55 -19.02
C LEU A 28 -23.01 11.54 -19.22
N LEU A 29 -23.31 12.72 -19.79
CA LEU A 29 -22.30 13.77 -19.96
C LEU A 29 -21.76 14.24 -18.61
N GLY A 30 -22.64 14.44 -17.63
CA GLY A 30 -22.27 14.79 -16.25
C GLY A 30 -21.37 13.74 -15.61
N ALA A 31 -21.75 12.46 -15.70
CA ALA A 31 -20.94 11.36 -15.20
C ALA A 31 -19.57 11.24 -15.88
N LEU A 32 -19.51 11.48 -17.20
CA LEU A 32 -18.27 11.47 -17.93
C LEU A 32 -17.33 12.60 -17.49
N VAL A 33 -17.87 13.80 -17.26
CA VAL A 33 -17.10 14.94 -16.73
C VAL A 33 -16.58 14.62 -15.31
N ILE A 34 -17.43 14.03 -14.45
CA ILE A 34 -17.04 13.60 -13.10
C ILE A 34 -15.92 12.57 -13.16
N LEU A 35 -16.02 11.56 -14.02
CA LEU A 35 -14.99 10.54 -14.20
C LEU A 35 -13.67 11.15 -14.70
N PHE A 36 -13.73 12.03 -15.67
CA PHE A 36 -12.53 12.66 -16.22
C PHE A 36 -11.85 13.57 -15.19
N ALA A 37 -12.61 14.45 -14.54
CA ALA A 37 -12.09 15.33 -13.50
C ALA A 37 -11.57 14.54 -12.30
N GLY A 38 -12.30 13.49 -11.89
CA GLY A 38 -11.93 12.61 -10.81
C GLY A 38 -10.66 11.81 -11.11
N TYR A 39 -10.49 11.32 -12.34
CA TYR A 39 -9.27 10.66 -12.78
C TYR A 39 -8.03 11.58 -12.68
N LEU A 40 -8.18 12.83 -13.14
CA LEU A 40 -7.11 13.82 -13.01
C LEU A 40 -6.77 14.07 -11.54
N LEU A 41 -7.78 14.23 -10.69
CA LEU A 41 -7.60 14.41 -9.26
C LEU A 41 -6.90 13.19 -8.63
N ALA A 42 -7.34 11.97 -8.96
CA ALA A 42 -6.73 10.74 -8.49
C ALA A 42 -5.24 10.64 -8.87
N LYS A 43 -4.90 11.04 -10.11
CA LYS A 43 -3.50 11.08 -10.57
C LYS A 43 -2.65 12.12 -9.86
N VAL A 44 -3.23 13.27 -9.53
CA VAL A 44 -2.54 14.30 -8.73
C VAL A 44 -2.29 13.79 -7.31
N LEU A 45 -3.28 13.17 -6.68
CA LEU A 45 -3.15 12.62 -5.33
C LEU A 45 -2.14 11.46 -5.29
N GLU A 46 -2.14 10.56 -6.28
CA GLU A 46 -1.12 9.49 -6.42
C GLU A 46 0.29 10.09 -6.43
N LYS A 47 0.53 11.11 -7.28
CA LYS A 47 1.84 11.78 -7.36
C LYS A 47 2.22 12.52 -6.08
N LEU A 48 1.25 13.16 -5.42
CA LEU A 48 1.48 13.83 -4.15
C LEU A 48 1.86 12.83 -3.05
N THR A 49 1.14 11.71 -2.98
CA THR A 49 1.42 10.63 -2.06
C THR A 49 2.80 10.03 -2.32
N GLU A 50 3.12 9.71 -3.57
CA GLU A 50 4.44 9.19 -3.94
C GLU A 50 5.57 10.16 -3.54
N ARG A 51 5.40 11.46 -3.81
CA ARG A 51 6.39 12.48 -3.41
C ARG A 51 6.50 12.61 -1.89
N GLY A 52 5.38 12.58 -1.18
CA GLY A 52 5.34 12.61 0.29
C GLY A 52 6.09 11.42 0.90
N LEU A 53 5.79 10.21 0.42
CA LEU A 53 6.43 8.98 0.89
C LEU A 53 7.94 8.95 0.58
N ARG A 54 8.35 9.42 -0.58
CA ARG A 54 9.77 9.56 -0.94
C ARG A 54 10.49 10.58 -0.05
N ARG A 55 9.82 11.66 0.35
CA ARG A 55 10.40 12.70 1.21
C ARG A 55 10.70 12.18 2.63
N ILE A 56 9.87 11.27 3.12
CA ILE A 56 10.05 10.58 4.43
C ILE A 56 11.16 9.50 4.32
N ARG A 57 11.74 9.27 3.14
CA ARG A 57 12.73 8.22 2.88
C ARG A 57 12.21 6.83 3.26
N LEU A 58 10.92 6.59 2.99
CA LEU A 58 10.23 5.35 3.36
C LEU A 58 10.99 4.10 2.90
N ASN A 59 11.57 4.12 1.68
CA ASN A 59 12.37 3.01 1.17
C ASN A 59 13.55 2.67 2.08
N HIS A 60 14.25 3.68 2.62
CA HIS A 60 15.36 3.46 3.53
C HIS A 60 14.94 2.90 4.89
N LEU A 61 13.74 3.28 5.37
CA LEU A 61 13.16 2.70 6.59
C LEU A 61 12.76 1.23 6.37
N LEU A 62 12.21 0.91 5.20
CA LEU A 62 11.82 -0.45 4.81
C LEU A 62 13.05 -1.36 4.59
N GLU A 63 14.15 -0.83 4.04
CA GLU A 63 15.42 -1.53 3.92
C GLU A 63 15.99 -1.92 5.29
N ARG A 64 15.96 -0.99 6.25
CA ARG A 64 16.38 -1.27 7.64
C ARG A 64 15.49 -2.27 8.35
N GLY A 65 14.20 -2.30 8.03
CA GLY A 65 13.24 -3.27 8.56
C GLY A 65 13.32 -4.67 7.93
N GLY A 66 14.22 -4.91 6.96
CA GLY A 66 14.39 -6.20 6.29
C GLY A 66 13.24 -6.56 5.32
N VAL A 67 12.27 -5.66 5.13
CA VAL A 67 11.10 -5.89 4.27
C VAL A 67 11.52 -5.99 2.80
N THR A 68 12.49 -5.19 2.37
CA THR A 68 13.01 -5.19 1.01
C THR A 68 13.66 -6.53 0.66
N GLN A 69 14.42 -7.11 1.59
CA GLN A 69 15.04 -8.43 1.43
C GLN A 69 14.01 -9.56 1.36
N ALA A 70 12.92 -9.45 2.12
CA ALA A 70 11.84 -10.43 2.07
C ALA A 70 11.09 -10.40 0.73
N VAL A 71 10.89 -9.20 0.17
CA VAL A 71 10.24 -8.99 -1.13
C VAL A 71 11.17 -9.42 -2.28
N GLU A 72 12.45 -9.12 -2.23
CA GLU A 72 13.45 -9.54 -3.22
C GLU A 72 13.60 -11.06 -3.30
N ARG A 73 13.49 -11.76 -2.18
CA ARG A 73 13.45 -13.24 -2.15
C ARG A 73 12.26 -13.85 -2.90
N SER A 74 11.18 -13.08 -3.08
CA SER A 74 10.03 -13.50 -3.90
C SER A 74 10.24 -13.25 -5.40
N GLY A 75 11.41 -12.77 -5.83
CA GLY A 75 11.73 -12.53 -7.25
C GLY A 75 11.05 -11.30 -7.87
N THR A 76 10.42 -10.45 -7.06
CA THR A 76 9.67 -9.30 -7.55
C THR A 76 10.29 -8.00 -7.02
N HIS A 77 10.84 -7.18 -7.91
CA HIS A 77 11.30 -5.83 -7.57
C HIS A 77 10.11 -4.87 -7.43
N VAL A 78 9.36 -5.01 -6.35
CA VAL A 78 8.22 -4.14 -6.05
C VAL A 78 8.71 -2.94 -5.24
N ASN A 79 8.44 -1.75 -5.75
CA ASN A 79 8.72 -0.50 -5.05
C ASN A 79 7.56 -0.19 -4.07
N PRO A 80 7.73 -0.37 -2.73
CA PRO A 80 6.64 -0.23 -1.77
C PRO A 80 5.98 1.15 -1.81
N THR A 81 6.76 2.20 -2.02
CA THR A 81 6.26 3.58 -2.15
C THR A 81 5.27 3.71 -3.32
N ARG A 82 5.56 3.04 -4.43
CA ARG A 82 4.70 3.09 -5.62
C ARG A 82 3.42 2.28 -5.42
N VAL A 83 3.50 1.15 -4.72
CA VAL A 83 2.32 0.35 -4.38
C VAL A 83 1.36 1.15 -3.50
N LEU A 84 1.86 1.81 -2.46
CA LEU A 84 1.05 2.67 -1.60
C LEU A 84 0.43 3.84 -2.36
N ALA A 85 1.19 4.51 -3.22
CA ALA A 85 0.67 5.61 -4.03
C ALA A 85 -0.43 5.14 -5.00
N ASN A 86 -0.24 3.96 -5.62
CA ASN A 86 -1.24 3.34 -6.49
C ASN A 86 -2.51 2.92 -5.71
N LEU A 87 -2.35 2.49 -4.47
CA LEU A 87 -3.49 2.15 -3.60
C LEU A 87 -4.33 3.39 -3.31
N VAL A 88 -3.71 4.54 -3.02
CA VAL A 88 -4.40 5.83 -2.86
C VAL A 88 -5.13 6.22 -4.15
N PHE A 89 -4.52 6.03 -5.32
CA PHE A 89 -5.18 6.25 -6.60
C PHE A 89 -6.48 5.43 -6.71
N TRP A 90 -6.44 4.14 -6.40
CA TRP A 90 -7.61 3.27 -6.44
C TRP A 90 -8.70 3.69 -5.45
N LEU A 91 -8.32 4.10 -4.23
CA LEU A 91 -9.28 4.59 -3.23
C LEU A 91 -10.03 5.84 -3.72
N VAL A 92 -9.30 6.80 -4.30
CA VAL A 92 -9.90 7.98 -4.89
C VAL A 92 -10.78 7.61 -6.09
N MET A 93 -10.32 6.68 -6.92
CA MET A 93 -11.07 6.23 -8.09
C MET A 93 -12.40 5.56 -7.72
N PHE A 94 -12.45 4.76 -6.66
CA PHE A 94 -13.71 4.21 -6.15
C PHE A 94 -14.69 5.31 -5.72
N THR A 95 -14.20 6.35 -5.06
CA THR A 95 -15.03 7.51 -4.69
C THR A 95 -15.56 8.24 -5.92
N VAL A 96 -14.74 8.40 -6.95
CA VAL A 96 -15.15 9.03 -8.22
C VAL A 96 -16.20 8.18 -8.95
N ILE A 97 -16.03 6.86 -8.96
CA ILE A 97 -17.02 5.92 -9.54
C ILE A 97 -18.35 6.01 -8.80
N LEU A 98 -18.32 6.12 -7.47
CA LEU A 98 -19.54 6.34 -6.67
C LEU A 98 -20.26 7.63 -7.07
N LEU A 99 -19.54 8.73 -7.21
CA LEU A 99 -20.12 10.00 -7.65
C LEU A 99 -20.73 9.91 -9.06
N ALA A 100 -20.04 9.25 -9.98
CA ALA A 100 -20.52 9.02 -11.34
C ALA A 100 -21.78 8.12 -11.37
N ALA A 101 -21.80 7.06 -10.58
CA ALA A 101 -22.96 6.17 -10.44
C ALA A 101 -24.19 6.90 -9.89
N ASN A 102 -24.00 7.76 -8.88
CA ASN A 102 -25.07 8.62 -8.36
C ASN A 102 -25.57 9.63 -9.43
N ALA A 103 -24.68 10.23 -10.20
CA ALA A 103 -25.06 11.16 -11.27
C ALA A 103 -25.86 10.48 -12.39
N LEU A 104 -25.65 9.18 -12.60
CA LEU A 104 -26.41 8.35 -13.55
C LEU A 104 -27.73 7.85 -12.98
N GLY A 105 -28.02 8.07 -11.70
CA GLY A 105 -29.21 7.52 -11.02
C GLY A 105 -29.14 5.99 -10.80
N LEU A 106 -27.94 5.40 -10.85
CA LEU A 106 -27.73 3.97 -10.65
C LEU A 106 -27.64 3.64 -9.14
N GLU A 107 -28.76 3.76 -8.42
CA GLU A 107 -28.80 3.60 -6.97
C GLU A 107 -28.25 2.25 -6.49
N SER A 108 -28.58 1.16 -7.18
CA SER A 108 -28.07 -0.17 -6.81
C SER A 108 -26.55 -0.26 -6.92
N LEU A 109 -25.95 0.30 -7.97
CA LEU A 109 -24.52 0.34 -8.16
C LEU A 109 -23.87 1.30 -7.14
N ALA A 110 -24.46 2.47 -6.95
CA ALA A 110 -24.01 3.45 -5.96
C ALA A 110 -23.96 2.86 -4.55
N ASN A 111 -24.95 2.08 -4.14
CA ASN A 111 -24.99 1.40 -2.84
C ASN A 111 -23.86 0.39 -2.66
N VAL A 112 -23.56 -0.43 -3.68
CA VAL A 112 -22.44 -1.37 -3.64
C VAL A 112 -21.11 -0.62 -3.52
N VAL A 113 -20.91 0.40 -4.35
CA VAL A 113 -19.68 1.20 -4.34
C VAL A 113 -19.55 2.01 -3.04
N SER A 114 -20.64 2.54 -2.48
CA SER A 114 -20.63 3.26 -1.20
C SER A 114 -20.16 2.38 -0.05
N THR A 115 -20.54 1.10 -0.07
CA THR A 115 -20.05 0.13 0.90
C THR A 115 -18.53 -0.02 0.79
N LEU A 116 -17.97 -0.11 -0.40
CA LEU A 116 -16.52 -0.15 -0.62
C LEU A 116 -15.82 1.13 -0.16
N VAL A 117 -16.40 2.29 -0.49
CA VAL A 117 -15.90 3.61 -0.07
C VAL A 117 -15.89 3.76 1.45
N SER A 118 -16.85 3.17 2.16
CA SER A 118 -16.91 3.21 3.63
C SER A 118 -15.71 2.52 4.31
N TYR A 119 -15.03 1.61 3.62
CA TYR A 119 -13.79 0.99 4.09
C TYR A 119 -12.54 1.86 3.91
N ILE A 120 -12.61 2.94 3.14
CA ILE A 120 -11.45 3.82 2.87
C ILE A 120 -10.77 4.32 4.16
N PRO A 121 -11.50 4.84 5.18
CA PRO A 121 -10.87 5.27 6.43
C PRO A 121 -10.14 4.13 7.14
N SER A 122 -10.70 2.92 7.13
CA SER A 122 -10.09 1.74 7.74
C SER A 122 -8.81 1.30 7.01
N VAL A 123 -8.82 1.37 5.68
CA VAL A 123 -7.64 1.08 4.85
C VAL A 123 -6.52 2.10 5.10
N ILE A 124 -6.87 3.39 5.19
CA ILE A 124 -5.89 4.44 5.51
C ILE A 124 -5.31 4.21 6.91
N ALA A 125 -6.14 3.90 7.89
CA ALA A 125 -5.68 3.57 9.24
C ALA A 125 -4.75 2.36 9.26
N ALA A 126 -5.08 1.30 8.53
CA ALA A 126 -4.23 0.11 8.39
C ALA A 126 -2.86 0.44 7.78
N ILE A 127 -2.82 1.26 6.74
CA ILE A 127 -1.56 1.73 6.13
C ILE A 127 -0.71 2.48 7.15
N VAL A 128 -1.32 3.40 7.92
CA VAL A 128 -0.61 4.16 8.97
C VAL A 128 -0.05 3.24 10.03
N ILE A 129 -0.84 2.26 10.49
CA ILE A 129 -0.42 1.28 11.50
C ILE A 129 0.76 0.44 10.98
N ILE A 130 0.70 -0.03 9.74
CA ILE A 130 1.79 -0.79 9.11
C ILE A 130 3.06 0.06 9.05
N LEU A 131 2.97 1.33 8.62
CA LEU A 131 4.11 2.23 8.53
C LEU A 131 4.75 2.47 9.91
N VAL A 132 3.93 2.72 10.93
CA VAL A 132 4.40 2.88 12.32
C VAL A 132 5.03 1.58 12.83
N GLY A 133 4.41 0.44 12.56
CA GLY A 133 4.95 -0.88 12.92
C GLY A 133 6.32 -1.16 12.31
N ILE A 134 6.53 -0.81 11.05
CA ILE A 134 7.83 -0.94 10.36
C ILE A 134 8.90 -0.06 11.03
N VAL A 135 8.56 1.19 11.35
CA VAL A 135 9.48 2.12 12.01
C VAL A 135 9.87 1.61 13.40
N LEU A 136 8.88 1.19 14.19
CA LEU A 136 9.11 0.64 15.54
C LEU A 136 9.89 -0.67 15.47
N GLY A 137 9.55 -1.56 14.54
CA GLY A 137 10.27 -2.82 14.33
C GLY A 137 11.73 -2.60 13.96
N GLY A 138 12.03 -1.64 13.09
CA GLY A 138 13.39 -1.25 12.76
C GLY A 138 14.18 -0.69 13.95
N PHE A 139 13.51 0.10 14.79
CA PHE A 139 14.12 0.63 16.01
C PHE A 139 14.46 -0.48 17.02
N VAL A 140 13.50 -1.35 17.30
CA VAL A 140 13.69 -2.51 18.21
C VAL A 140 14.76 -3.47 17.67
N GLY A 141 14.72 -3.76 16.37
CA GLY A 141 15.74 -4.58 15.70
C GLY A 141 17.14 -3.99 15.84
N GLY A 142 17.28 -2.67 15.72
CA GLY A 142 18.54 -1.95 15.94
C GLY A 142 19.06 -2.07 17.37
N LEU A 143 18.18 -1.98 18.36
CA LEU A 143 18.55 -2.17 19.77
C LEU A 143 19.02 -3.59 20.06
N ILE A 144 18.33 -4.60 19.53
CA ILE A 144 18.70 -6.01 19.68
C ILE A 144 20.06 -6.27 19.00
N ALA A 145 20.27 -5.76 17.81
CA ALA A 145 21.55 -5.92 17.10
C ALA A 145 22.71 -5.25 17.86
N ALA A 146 22.49 -4.06 18.44
CA ALA A 146 23.49 -3.37 19.24
C ALA A 146 23.85 -4.16 20.52
N SER A 147 22.87 -4.74 21.21
CA SER A 147 23.11 -5.55 22.40
C SER A 147 23.80 -6.89 22.07
N ALA A 148 23.42 -7.53 20.96
CA ALA A 148 24.08 -8.76 20.49
C ALA A 148 25.53 -8.52 20.07
N GLY A 149 25.82 -7.38 19.42
CA GLY A 149 27.18 -6.97 19.04
C GLY A 149 28.09 -6.74 20.24
N ALA A 150 27.56 -6.17 21.32
CA ALA A 150 28.30 -5.98 22.56
C ALA A 150 28.72 -7.30 23.23
N VAL A 151 27.84 -8.31 23.19
CA VAL A 151 28.13 -9.65 23.74
C VAL A 151 29.17 -10.40 22.91
N HIS A 152 29.13 -10.29 21.59
CA HIS A 152 30.13 -10.92 20.69
C HIS A 152 31.49 -10.21 20.73
N GLY A 153 31.52 -8.89 20.86
CA GLY A 153 32.75 -8.11 21.02
C GLY A 153 33.50 -8.46 22.33
N GLY A 154 32.77 -8.65 23.43
CA GLY A 154 33.36 -9.08 24.71
C GLY A 154 33.99 -10.46 24.65
N ARG A 155 33.37 -11.42 23.94
CA ARG A 155 33.93 -12.77 23.74
C ARG A 155 35.15 -12.76 22.83
N ALA A 156 35.18 -11.97 21.77
CA ALA A 156 36.31 -11.85 20.89
C ALA A 156 37.56 -11.26 21.61
N LEU A 157 37.36 -10.27 22.48
CA LEU A 157 38.42 -9.70 23.30
C LEU A 157 38.94 -10.69 24.35
N ALA A 158 38.08 -11.49 24.95
CA ALA A 158 38.46 -12.53 25.88
C ALA A 158 39.30 -13.65 25.19
N THR A 159 38.95 -13.99 23.96
CA THR A 159 39.67 -15.01 23.17
C THR A 159 41.07 -14.49 22.71
N ILE A 160 41.18 -13.24 22.34
CA ILE A 160 42.47 -12.61 21.91
C ILE A 160 43.38 -12.43 23.11
N GLY A 161 42.86 -12.19 24.32
CA GLY A 161 43.66 -12.07 25.53
C GLY A 161 44.18 -13.41 26.07
N PHE A 162 43.56 -14.56 25.69
CA PHE A 162 43.97 -15.88 26.20
C PHE A 162 44.95 -16.63 25.27
N ILE A 163 44.97 -16.34 23.99
CA ILE A 163 45.80 -17.03 23.01
C ILE A 163 47.33 -16.79 23.24
N PRO A 164 47.80 -15.56 23.56
CA PRO A 164 49.27 -15.37 23.80
C PRO A 164 49.73 -16.06 25.08
N LEU A 165 48.88 -16.18 26.11
CA LEU A 165 49.28 -16.87 27.35
C LEU A 165 49.36 -18.39 27.20
N ALA A 166 48.56 -18.98 26.33
CA ALA A 166 48.62 -20.42 26.07
C ALA A 166 49.82 -20.81 25.20
N SER A 167 50.24 -19.95 24.29
CA SER A 167 51.45 -20.21 23.46
C SER A 167 52.75 -20.08 24.23
N ASP A 168 52.76 -19.24 25.26
CA ASP A 168 53.96 -19.06 26.10
C ASP A 168 54.16 -20.23 27.08
N LEU A 169 53.08 -20.82 27.56
CA LEU A 169 53.13 -22.01 28.45
C LEU A 169 53.53 -23.31 27.74
N THR A 170 53.29 -23.41 26.44
CA THR A 170 53.65 -24.60 25.66
C THR A 170 55.09 -24.57 25.15
N SER A 171 55.73 -23.40 25.16
CA SER A 171 57.14 -23.26 24.76
C SER A 171 58.16 -23.60 25.87
N GLU A 172 57.72 -23.69 27.13
CA GLU A 172 58.59 -24.00 28.26
C GLU A 172 58.56 -25.47 28.74
N LEU A 173 57.81 -26.33 28.08
CA LEU A 173 57.84 -27.76 28.40
C LEU A 173 59.07 -28.42 27.72
N PRO A 174 60.12 -28.82 28.44
CA PRO A 174 61.21 -29.58 27.88
C PRO A 174 60.68 -30.93 27.40
N ILE A 175 60.77 -31.16 26.10
CA ILE A 175 60.54 -32.49 25.51
C ILE A 175 61.65 -33.40 26.02
N ALA A 176 61.29 -34.29 26.95
CA ALA A 176 62.14 -35.41 27.31
C ALA A 176 62.21 -36.36 26.12
N GLU A 177 63.40 -36.46 25.50
CA GLU A 177 63.65 -37.48 24.48
C GLU A 177 63.66 -38.84 25.13
N PRO A 178 62.98 -39.85 24.54
CA PRO A 178 63.17 -41.23 24.97
C PRO A 178 64.45 -41.84 24.39
N GLU A 179 65.32 -42.35 25.26
CA GLU A 179 66.36 -43.29 24.89
C GLU A 179 65.75 -44.65 24.51
#